data_b22c3278beaa097c806a290e763abaa5
#
_entry.id   b22c3278beaa097c806a290e763abaa5
#
_cell.length_a   1.000
_cell.length_b   1.000
_cell.length_c   1.000
_cell.angle_alpha   90.00
_cell.angle_beta   90.00
_cell.angle_gamma   90.00
#
_symmetry.space_group_name_H-M   'P 1'
#
loop_
_entity.id
_entity.type
_entity.pdbx_description
1 polymer ?
#
loop_
_entity_poly.entity_id
_entity_poly.type
_entity_poly.pdbx_seq_one_letter_code
_entity_poly.pdbx_strand_id
1 'polypeptide(L)'
;MNRRAFHLGTLAIALGLTTPLYAQTMRIDVSGVGARQVPLALAPFAGTGSLPRTLDTVIGDDLKRSGMFRLVNVTGSYSENTPLDMSALRSQGADSILVGSVNPVANARVEFRYKLADTIRQSVLSEATMTAGENDVRLAGHRIADTVYEKLTGIKGIFSTRIAFVSKQGNRYRLNVADWDGQNVQTALNATEPIISPTWSPDGKRLAYVSFETQKPVVYVHDLATGQRRAVAQFKGSNSAPAWSHDGRNLAVTLTRDGGSQIYQVSAEGGQSARRLTQSSSIDTEPVYSPDGKFLYFTSDRGGAPQIYRMPATGGAATRVTFGSSYNVSPRMSPDGRNMAYVTQRDGRFLIALKNLESGEEKLLTDTAE
;
A
#
# COMPACT_ATOMS: atom_id res chain seq x y z
N MET A 1 -9.16 10.43 -81.33
CA MET A 1 -10.57 10.67 -80.95
C MET A 1 -10.74 10.12 -79.53
N ASN A 2 -10.80 11.02 -78.57
CA ASN A 2 -10.85 10.76 -77.13
C ASN A 2 -12.27 10.58 -76.63
N ARG A 3 -12.49 9.52 -75.86
CA ARG A 3 -13.66 9.45 -74.94
C ARG A 3 -13.19 9.36 -73.49
N ARG A 4 -13.49 10.45 -72.74
CA ARG A 4 -13.35 10.51 -71.28
C ARG A 4 -14.54 9.76 -70.66
N ALA A 5 -14.25 8.79 -69.78
CA ALA A 5 -15.23 8.19 -68.88
C ALA A 5 -15.12 8.84 -67.49
N PHE A 6 -16.22 9.40 -67.00
CA PHE A 6 -16.40 9.89 -65.65
C PHE A 6 -16.70 8.72 -64.73
N HIS A 7 -15.88 8.52 -63.71
CA HIS A 7 -16.21 7.62 -62.60
C HIS A 7 -16.73 8.47 -61.44
N LEU A 8 -18.00 8.26 -61.08
CA LEU A 8 -18.58 8.73 -59.80
C LEU A 8 -17.99 7.86 -58.68
N GLY A 9 -17.24 8.50 -57.77
CA GLY A 9 -16.80 7.89 -56.54
C GLY A 9 -17.90 7.99 -55.49
N THR A 10 -18.36 6.84 -55.03
CA THR A 10 -19.28 6.74 -53.88
C THR A 10 -18.48 6.91 -52.62
N LEU A 11 -18.77 7.97 -51.85
CA LEU A 11 -18.17 8.24 -50.54
C LEU A 11 -18.88 7.37 -49.50
N ALA A 12 -18.23 6.31 -49.04
CA ALA A 12 -18.68 5.52 -47.89
C ALA A 12 -18.28 6.19 -46.61
N ILE A 13 -19.26 6.72 -45.86
CA ILE A 13 -19.09 7.24 -44.50
C ILE A 13 -18.99 6.01 -43.58
N ALA A 14 -17.78 5.71 -43.08
CA ALA A 14 -17.57 4.73 -42.03
C ALA A 14 -17.97 5.37 -40.69
N LEU A 15 -19.12 5.01 -40.14
CA LEU A 15 -19.46 5.27 -38.73
C LEU A 15 -18.53 4.42 -37.84
N GLY A 16 -17.54 5.08 -37.25
CA GLY A 16 -16.71 4.48 -36.23
C GLY A 16 -17.52 4.22 -34.97
N LEU A 17 -17.86 2.97 -34.70
CA LEU A 17 -18.36 2.52 -33.40
C LEU A 17 -17.21 2.63 -32.40
N THR A 18 -17.20 3.67 -31.58
CA THR A 18 -16.34 3.78 -30.40
C THR A 18 -16.86 2.81 -29.35
N THR A 19 -16.27 1.63 -29.26
CA THR A 19 -16.47 0.75 -28.09
C THR A 19 -15.84 1.43 -26.87
N PRO A 20 -16.56 1.55 -25.74
CA PRO A 20 -15.94 2.05 -24.52
C PRO A 20 -14.84 1.05 -24.09
N LEU A 21 -13.60 1.54 -23.98
CA LEU A 21 -12.56 0.80 -23.29
C LEU A 21 -12.99 0.69 -21.81
N TYR A 22 -13.49 -0.47 -21.44
CA TYR A 22 -13.58 -0.83 -20.04
C TYR A 22 -12.15 -1.04 -19.53
N ALA A 23 -11.72 -0.20 -18.60
CA ALA A 23 -10.51 -0.44 -17.86
C ALA A 23 -10.65 -1.82 -17.18
N GLN A 24 -9.81 -2.76 -17.60
CA GLN A 24 -9.76 -4.08 -16.96
C GLN A 24 -9.21 -3.86 -15.54
N THR A 25 -9.97 -4.29 -14.55
CA THR A 25 -9.52 -4.28 -13.17
C THR A 25 -8.37 -5.26 -13.02
N MET A 26 -7.19 -4.73 -12.68
CA MET A 26 -6.01 -5.54 -12.38
C MET A 26 -6.33 -6.46 -11.20
N ARG A 27 -6.44 -7.77 -11.47
CA ARG A 27 -6.66 -8.78 -10.44
C ARG A 27 -5.31 -9.33 -10.00
N ILE A 28 -4.90 -8.96 -8.79
CA ILE A 28 -3.72 -9.52 -8.14
C ILE A 28 -4.19 -10.72 -7.32
N ASP A 29 -4.03 -11.92 -7.87
CA ASP A 29 -4.27 -13.15 -7.11
C ASP A 29 -3.00 -13.47 -6.31
N VAL A 30 -2.99 -13.07 -5.04
CA VAL A 30 -1.99 -13.55 -4.08
C VAL A 30 -2.43 -14.93 -3.59
N SER A 31 -2.22 -15.95 -4.40
CA SER A 31 -2.46 -17.33 -4.00
C SER A 31 -1.37 -17.74 -3.02
N GLY A 32 -1.66 -17.67 -1.73
CA GLY A 32 -0.92 -18.41 -0.71
C GLY A 32 -1.12 -19.89 -0.97
N VAL A 33 -0.04 -20.57 -1.34
CA VAL A 33 -0.04 -21.99 -1.70
C VAL A 33 -0.62 -22.81 -0.57
N GLY A 34 -1.84 -23.38 -0.74
CA GLY A 34 -2.31 -24.56 -0.01
C GLY A 34 -2.57 -24.40 1.49
N ALA A 35 -2.62 -23.20 2.04
CA ALA A 35 -3.00 -22.99 3.42
C ALA A 35 -4.49 -23.33 3.61
N ARG A 36 -4.78 -24.34 4.42
CA ARG A 36 -6.14 -24.66 4.84
C ARG A 36 -6.72 -23.44 5.53
N GLN A 37 -7.74 -22.83 4.92
CA GLN A 37 -8.40 -21.66 5.51
C GLN A 37 -8.91 -21.97 6.91
N VAL A 38 -8.74 -21.06 7.86
CA VAL A 38 -9.24 -21.18 9.23
C VAL A 38 -10.75 -20.92 9.24
N PRO A 39 -11.56 -21.89 9.67
CA PRO A 39 -13.01 -21.69 9.81
C PRO A 39 -13.29 -20.74 10.98
N LEU A 40 -13.78 -19.54 10.68
CA LEU A 40 -14.09 -18.50 11.68
C LEU A 40 -15.58 -18.13 11.62
N ALA A 41 -16.28 -18.24 12.75
CA ALA A 41 -17.58 -17.65 12.91
C ALA A 41 -17.44 -16.16 13.27
N LEU A 42 -18.07 -15.31 12.49
CA LEU A 42 -18.26 -13.89 12.80
C LEU A 42 -19.75 -13.72 13.19
N ALA A 43 -20.03 -13.68 14.50
CA ALA A 43 -21.38 -13.41 14.98
C ALA A 43 -21.68 -11.92 14.81
N PRO A 44 -22.91 -11.54 14.40
CA PRO A 44 -23.29 -10.14 14.28
C PRO A 44 -23.04 -9.40 15.59
N PHE A 45 -22.34 -8.27 15.53
CA PHE A 45 -22.08 -7.43 16.70
C PHE A 45 -23.41 -6.86 17.23
N ALA A 46 -23.62 -6.98 18.54
CA ALA A 46 -24.80 -6.40 19.20
C ALA A 46 -24.72 -4.87 19.19
N GLY A 47 -25.88 -4.22 19.12
CA GLY A 47 -25.98 -2.76 19.16
C GLY A 47 -27.14 -2.23 18.35
N THR A 48 -27.30 -0.91 18.31
CA THR A 48 -28.40 -0.24 17.61
C THR A 48 -27.87 0.57 16.41
N GLY A 49 -28.73 0.77 15.41
CA GLY A 49 -28.42 1.57 14.22
C GLY A 49 -27.59 0.82 13.19
N SER A 50 -26.79 1.56 12.42
CA SER A 50 -25.99 1.04 11.29
C SER A 50 -24.56 0.66 11.66
N LEU A 51 -24.03 1.14 12.78
CA LEU A 51 -22.63 0.96 13.17
C LEU A 51 -22.23 -0.52 13.35
N PRO A 52 -23.04 -1.39 14.02
CA PRO A 52 -22.72 -2.82 14.11
C PRO A 52 -22.57 -3.47 12.73
N ARG A 53 -23.49 -3.21 11.80
CA ARG A 53 -23.43 -3.79 10.45
C ARG A 53 -22.22 -3.31 9.66
N THR A 54 -21.88 -2.02 9.80
CA THR A 54 -20.66 -1.48 9.18
C THR A 54 -19.42 -2.19 9.70
N LEU A 55 -19.33 -2.40 11.02
CA LEU A 55 -18.24 -3.11 11.67
C LEU A 55 -18.12 -4.56 11.17
N ASP A 56 -19.24 -5.30 11.18
CA ASP A 56 -19.32 -6.70 10.71
C ASP A 56 -18.85 -6.82 9.26
N THR A 57 -19.31 -5.89 8.39
CA THR A 57 -18.93 -5.86 6.98
C THR A 57 -17.43 -5.64 6.82
N VAL A 58 -16.86 -4.64 7.50
CA VAL A 58 -15.43 -4.33 7.41
C VAL A 58 -14.59 -5.52 7.88
N ILE A 59 -14.88 -6.05 9.07
CA ILE A 59 -14.14 -7.20 9.62
C ILE A 59 -14.26 -8.42 8.69
N GLY A 60 -15.48 -8.74 8.24
CA GLY A 60 -15.73 -9.90 7.40
C GLY A 60 -15.01 -9.79 6.05
N ASP A 61 -15.03 -8.63 5.43
CA ASP A 61 -14.37 -8.38 4.14
C ASP A 61 -12.85 -8.42 4.25
N ASP A 62 -12.27 -7.83 5.30
CA ASP A 62 -10.83 -7.89 5.56
C ASP A 62 -10.34 -9.33 5.69
N LEU A 63 -11.00 -10.10 6.54
CA LEU A 63 -10.63 -11.48 6.79
C LEU A 63 -10.80 -12.37 5.55
N LYS A 64 -11.88 -12.18 4.77
CA LYS A 64 -12.07 -12.88 3.49
C LYS A 64 -10.98 -12.52 2.47
N ARG A 65 -10.67 -11.24 2.30
CA ARG A 65 -9.65 -10.76 1.34
C ARG A 65 -8.27 -11.26 1.66
N SER A 66 -7.97 -11.54 2.93
CA SER A 66 -6.68 -12.14 3.32
C SER A 66 -6.46 -13.54 2.73
N GLY A 67 -7.53 -14.23 2.31
CA GLY A 67 -7.49 -15.61 1.83
C GLY A 67 -7.23 -16.65 2.93
N MET A 68 -6.96 -16.24 4.17
CA MET A 68 -6.62 -17.13 5.29
C MET A 68 -7.84 -17.68 6.03
N PHE A 69 -9.01 -17.08 5.86
CA PHE A 69 -10.22 -17.41 6.61
C PHE A 69 -11.37 -17.84 5.70
N ARG A 70 -12.11 -18.82 6.17
CA ARG A 70 -13.41 -19.19 5.66
C ARG A 70 -14.45 -18.82 6.71
N LEU A 71 -15.28 -17.81 6.41
CA LEU A 71 -16.35 -17.44 7.34
C LEU A 71 -17.42 -18.52 7.39
N VAL A 72 -17.80 -18.89 8.61
CA VAL A 72 -18.81 -19.92 8.92
C VAL A 72 -20.04 -19.26 9.51
N ASN A 73 -21.20 -19.57 8.97
CA ASN A 73 -22.45 -19.15 9.58
C ASN A 73 -22.78 -20.06 10.76
N VAL A 74 -23.06 -19.48 11.91
CA VAL A 74 -23.48 -20.19 13.10
C VAL A 74 -24.88 -19.73 13.53
N THR A 75 -25.66 -20.65 14.05
CA THR A 75 -27.00 -20.35 14.55
C THR A 75 -26.94 -20.06 16.04
N GLY A 76 -27.66 -19.03 16.47
CA GLY A 76 -27.70 -18.59 17.87
C GLY A 76 -27.47 -17.09 18.01
N SER A 77 -27.69 -16.56 19.19
CA SER A 77 -27.36 -15.18 19.56
C SER A 77 -26.15 -15.22 20.49
N TYR A 78 -25.07 -14.58 20.07
CA TYR A 78 -23.79 -14.57 20.79
C TYR A 78 -23.40 -13.13 21.15
N SER A 79 -22.86 -12.93 22.34
CA SER A 79 -22.26 -11.65 22.75
C SER A 79 -20.99 -11.90 23.55
N GLU A 80 -20.20 -10.87 23.74
CA GLU A 80 -18.98 -10.93 24.56
C GLU A 80 -19.25 -11.18 26.05
N ASN A 81 -20.49 -10.90 26.51
CA ASN A 81 -20.90 -11.04 27.89
C ASN A 81 -21.57 -12.39 28.23
N THR A 82 -21.87 -13.19 27.21
CA THR A 82 -22.52 -14.50 27.40
C THR A 82 -21.51 -15.63 27.35
N PRO A 83 -21.68 -16.70 28.14
CA PRO A 83 -20.90 -17.92 27.96
C PRO A 83 -21.03 -18.48 26.56
N LEU A 84 -19.94 -18.85 25.94
CA LEU A 84 -19.90 -19.45 24.62
C LEU A 84 -19.86 -20.96 24.74
N ASP A 85 -20.84 -21.64 24.15
CA ASP A 85 -20.80 -23.12 24.02
C ASP A 85 -19.83 -23.47 22.88
N MET A 86 -18.56 -23.65 23.25
CA MET A 86 -17.47 -23.93 22.31
C MET A 86 -17.69 -25.28 21.57
N SER A 87 -18.36 -26.26 22.23
CA SER A 87 -18.64 -27.57 21.63
C SER A 87 -19.71 -27.46 20.58
N ALA A 88 -20.79 -26.73 20.86
CA ALA A 88 -21.86 -26.47 19.89
C ALA A 88 -21.34 -25.66 18.69
N LEU A 89 -20.46 -24.64 18.90
CA LEU A 89 -19.86 -23.87 17.83
C LEU A 89 -18.97 -24.74 16.95
N ARG A 90 -18.15 -25.59 17.55
CA ARG A 90 -17.31 -26.54 16.82
C ARG A 90 -18.15 -27.54 16.00
N SER A 91 -19.25 -28.04 16.52
CA SER A 91 -20.14 -28.92 15.77
C SER A 91 -20.77 -28.26 14.55
N GLN A 92 -20.91 -26.92 14.57
CA GLN A 92 -21.32 -26.09 13.43
C GLN A 92 -20.20 -25.79 12.45
N GLY A 93 -18.99 -26.29 12.71
CA GLY A 93 -17.82 -26.17 11.83
C GLY A 93 -17.00 -24.91 12.01
N ALA A 94 -17.13 -24.20 13.13
CA ALA A 94 -16.32 -23.05 13.48
C ALA A 94 -15.16 -23.48 14.39
N ASP A 95 -13.91 -23.26 13.95
CA ASP A 95 -12.70 -23.48 14.77
C ASP A 95 -12.43 -22.30 15.69
N SER A 96 -12.96 -21.13 15.38
CA SER A 96 -12.91 -19.91 16.20
C SER A 96 -14.18 -19.09 16.04
N ILE A 97 -14.47 -18.24 17.02
CA ILE A 97 -15.60 -17.31 16.96
C ILE A 97 -15.18 -15.91 17.41
N LEU A 98 -15.61 -14.89 16.67
CA LEU A 98 -15.55 -13.49 17.06
C LEU A 98 -16.96 -13.01 17.38
N VAL A 99 -17.14 -12.45 18.57
CA VAL A 99 -18.37 -11.86 19.07
C VAL A 99 -18.10 -10.46 19.61
N GLY A 100 -19.10 -9.60 19.67
CA GLY A 100 -18.91 -8.29 20.26
C GLY A 100 -20.15 -7.41 20.30
N SER A 101 -19.96 -6.18 20.75
CA SER A 101 -20.99 -5.14 20.81
C SER A 101 -20.47 -3.77 20.44
N VAL A 102 -21.39 -2.90 20.00
CA VAL A 102 -21.17 -1.51 19.65
C VAL A 102 -22.16 -0.65 20.40
N ASN A 103 -21.66 0.14 21.34
CA ASN A 103 -22.50 0.92 22.24
C ASN A 103 -22.16 2.42 22.13
N PRO A 104 -23.13 3.30 21.87
CA PRO A 104 -22.91 4.73 21.99
C PRO A 104 -22.50 5.11 23.41
N VAL A 105 -21.53 6.01 23.54
CA VAL A 105 -21.11 6.63 24.81
C VAL A 105 -21.15 8.13 24.69
N ALA A 106 -20.90 8.86 25.78
CA ALA A 106 -20.95 10.31 25.78
C ALA A 106 -20.01 10.95 24.71
N ASN A 107 -20.31 12.19 24.30
CA ASN A 107 -19.50 13.02 23.40
C ASN A 107 -19.33 12.46 21.97
N ALA A 108 -20.40 11.95 21.37
CA ALA A 108 -20.40 11.37 20.02
C ALA A 108 -19.29 10.32 19.82
N ARG A 109 -19.02 9.56 20.84
CA ARG A 109 -18.10 8.43 20.82
C ARG A 109 -18.85 7.12 20.87
N VAL A 110 -18.18 6.06 20.44
CA VAL A 110 -18.70 4.70 20.40
C VAL A 110 -17.70 3.78 21.08
N GLU A 111 -18.21 2.91 21.94
CA GLU A 111 -17.43 1.84 22.55
C GLU A 111 -17.65 0.57 21.74
N PHE A 112 -16.55 -0.07 21.38
CA PHE A 112 -16.48 -1.36 20.69
C PHE A 112 -15.92 -2.39 21.68
N ARG A 113 -16.67 -3.43 21.97
CA ARG A 113 -16.20 -4.58 22.76
C ARG A 113 -16.16 -5.79 21.89
N TYR A 114 -15.14 -6.62 22.02
CA TYR A 114 -15.08 -7.87 21.30
C TYR A 114 -14.38 -8.96 22.10
N LYS A 115 -14.72 -10.19 21.77
CA LYS A 115 -14.09 -11.41 22.27
C LYS A 115 -13.85 -12.37 21.13
N LEU A 116 -12.60 -12.81 20.98
CA LEU A 116 -12.18 -13.86 20.06
C LEU A 116 -11.90 -15.11 20.87
N ALA A 117 -12.54 -16.23 20.52
CA ALA A 117 -12.34 -17.52 21.21
C ALA A 117 -11.99 -18.63 20.22
N ASP A 118 -11.15 -19.55 20.67
CA ASP A 118 -10.76 -20.79 20.00
C ASP A 118 -11.65 -21.91 20.49
N THR A 119 -12.47 -22.50 19.62
CA THR A 119 -13.41 -23.57 19.97
C THR A 119 -12.72 -24.92 20.14
N ILE A 120 -11.55 -25.09 19.52
CA ILE A 120 -10.75 -26.32 19.61
C ILE A 120 -10.04 -26.38 20.98
N ARG A 121 -9.38 -25.27 21.36
CA ARG A 121 -8.68 -25.17 22.65
C ARG A 121 -9.59 -24.79 23.81
N GLN A 122 -10.84 -24.42 23.51
CA GLN A 122 -11.85 -23.95 24.47
C GLN A 122 -11.34 -22.77 25.32
N SER A 123 -10.69 -21.81 24.67
CA SER A 123 -10.03 -20.67 25.35
C SER A 123 -10.30 -19.37 24.63
N VAL A 124 -10.29 -18.28 25.41
CA VAL A 124 -10.34 -16.92 24.87
C VAL A 124 -8.92 -16.53 24.40
N LEU A 125 -8.81 -16.14 23.12
CA LEU A 125 -7.53 -15.70 22.51
C LEU A 125 -7.29 -14.21 22.68
N SER A 126 -8.38 -13.42 22.67
CA SER A 126 -8.33 -11.97 22.83
C SER A 126 -9.68 -11.44 23.29
N GLU A 127 -9.64 -10.50 24.21
CA GLU A 127 -10.82 -9.73 24.63
C GLU A 127 -10.36 -8.28 24.84
N ALA A 128 -11.09 -7.33 24.26
CA ALA A 128 -10.71 -5.92 24.41
C ALA A 128 -11.92 -4.99 24.25
N THR A 129 -11.74 -3.82 24.83
CA THR A 129 -12.63 -2.67 24.68
C THR A 129 -11.85 -1.51 24.09
N MET A 130 -12.41 -0.85 23.09
CA MET A 130 -11.85 0.36 22.49
C MET A 130 -12.94 1.42 22.34
N THR A 131 -12.55 2.69 22.37
CA THR A 131 -13.47 3.81 22.15
C THR A 131 -12.97 4.69 21.03
N ALA A 132 -13.82 5.01 20.05
CA ALA A 132 -13.49 5.87 18.92
C ALA A 132 -14.65 6.82 18.60
N GLY A 133 -14.47 7.74 17.66
CA GLY A 133 -15.57 8.54 17.09
C GLY A 133 -16.48 7.67 16.20
N GLU A 134 -17.71 8.09 16.01
CA GLU A 134 -18.64 7.40 15.11
C GLU A 134 -18.09 7.29 13.67
N ASN A 135 -17.35 8.30 13.23
CA ASN A 135 -16.73 8.29 11.90
C ASN A 135 -15.56 7.31 11.76
N ASP A 136 -15.04 6.80 12.88
CA ASP A 136 -13.89 5.90 12.92
C ASP A 136 -14.28 4.42 13.00
N VAL A 137 -15.57 4.09 12.85
CA VAL A 137 -16.08 2.70 12.94
C VAL A 137 -15.36 1.76 11.98
N ARG A 138 -15.03 2.21 10.77
CA ARG A 138 -14.25 1.40 9.81
C ARG A 138 -12.86 1.10 10.35
N LEU A 139 -12.15 2.12 10.85
CA LEU A 139 -10.82 1.94 11.45
C LEU A 139 -10.87 0.99 12.65
N ALA A 140 -11.93 1.05 13.47
CA ALA A 140 -12.15 0.10 14.56
C ALA A 140 -12.31 -1.33 14.01
N GLY A 141 -13.08 -1.52 12.94
CA GLY A 141 -13.24 -2.81 12.26
C GLY A 141 -11.92 -3.37 11.74
N HIS A 142 -11.14 -2.56 11.03
CA HIS A 142 -9.82 -2.93 10.53
C HIS A 142 -8.86 -3.34 11.66
N ARG A 143 -8.87 -2.64 12.80
CA ARG A 143 -8.03 -2.98 13.98
C ARG A 143 -8.46 -4.29 14.63
N ILE A 144 -9.77 -4.55 14.71
CA ILE A 144 -10.28 -5.84 15.21
C ILE A 144 -9.86 -6.95 14.24
N ALA A 145 -10.01 -6.75 12.94
CA ALA A 145 -9.56 -7.70 11.92
C ALA A 145 -8.04 -7.97 12.01
N ASP A 146 -7.21 -6.94 12.21
CA ASP A 146 -5.76 -7.08 12.45
C ASP A 146 -5.48 -7.99 13.65
N THR A 147 -6.20 -7.77 14.77
CA THR A 147 -6.04 -8.58 15.98
C THR A 147 -6.45 -10.04 15.74
N VAL A 148 -7.59 -10.26 15.07
CA VAL A 148 -8.06 -11.62 14.73
C VAL A 148 -7.06 -12.32 13.83
N TYR A 149 -6.58 -11.63 12.80
CA TYR A 149 -5.56 -12.15 11.88
C TYR A 149 -4.30 -12.57 12.62
N GLU A 150 -3.75 -11.68 13.45
CA GLU A 150 -2.52 -11.94 14.20
C GLU A 150 -2.67 -13.09 15.20
N LYS A 151 -3.78 -13.12 15.96
CA LYS A 151 -4.03 -14.17 16.96
C LYS A 151 -4.21 -15.55 16.37
N LEU A 152 -4.78 -15.65 15.17
CA LEU A 152 -5.06 -16.94 14.52
C LEU A 152 -3.96 -17.40 13.55
N THR A 153 -3.15 -16.48 13.01
CA THR A 153 -2.09 -16.82 12.04
C THR A 153 -0.68 -16.64 12.57
N GLY A 154 -0.50 -15.87 13.65
CA GLY A 154 0.81 -15.45 14.15
C GLY A 154 1.48 -14.36 13.31
N ILE A 155 0.81 -13.85 12.27
CA ILE A 155 1.30 -12.82 11.38
C ILE A 155 0.59 -11.50 11.70
N LYS A 156 1.33 -10.41 11.84
CA LYS A 156 0.74 -9.10 12.10
C LYS A 156 -0.20 -8.68 10.98
N GLY A 157 -1.41 -8.24 11.33
CA GLY A 157 -2.39 -7.70 10.38
C GLY A 157 -1.95 -6.36 9.78
N ILE A 158 -2.49 -6.04 8.62
CA ILE A 158 -2.20 -4.80 7.88
C ILE A 158 -3.48 -4.02 7.50
N PHE A 159 -4.65 -4.47 7.96
CA PHE A 159 -5.94 -3.93 7.54
C PHE A 159 -6.19 -2.51 8.03
N SER A 160 -5.60 -2.11 9.17
CA SER A 160 -5.67 -0.73 9.67
C SER A 160 -4.65 0.22 9.02
N THR A 161 -3.95 -0.22 7.96
CA THR A 161 -3.04 0.64 7.20
C THR A 161 -3.79 1.50 6.18
N ARG A 162 -3.10 2.49 5.60
CA ARG A 162 -3.67 3.40 4.61
C ARG A 162 -2.83 3.40 3.33
N ILE A 163 -3.48 3.67 2.21
CA ILE A 163 -2.85 3.80 0.90
C ILE A 163 -2.83 5.27 0.51
N ALA A 164 -1.66 5.79 0.13
CA ALA A 164 -1.53 7.09 -0.51
C ALA A 164 -1.35 6.88 -2.02
N PHE A 165 -2.15 7.57 -2.82
CA PHE A 165 -2.10 7.47 -4.28
C PHE A 165 -2.45 8.78 -4.96
N VAL A 166 -2.03 8.91 -6.20
CA VAL A 166 -2.37 10.06 -7.03
C VAL A 166 -3.39 9.65 -8.08
N SER A 167 -4.49 10.38 -8.17
CA SER A 167 -5.46 10.25 -9.26
C SER A 167 -5.40 11.47 -10.17
N LYS A 168 -5.62 11.25 -11.48
CA LYS A 168 -5.74 12.30 -12.50
C LYS A 168 -7.13 12.29 -13.10
N GLN A 169 -7.77 13.45 -13.13
CA GLN A 169 -9.05 13.65 -13.80
C GLN A 169 -8.99 14.93 -14.64
N GLY A 170 -8.98 14.78 -15.94
CA GLY A 170 -8.68 15.89 -16.84
C GLY A 170 -7.30 16.48 -16.56
N ASN A 171 -7.24 17.77 -16.29
CA ASN A 171 -5.99 18.48 -15.93
C ASN A 171 -5.77 18.63 -14.43
N ARG A 172 -6.53 17.90 -13.60
CA ARG A 172 -6.39 17.96 -12.15
C ARG A 172 -5.76 16.70 -11.62
N TYR A 173 -4.79 16.88 -10.73
CA TYR A 173 -4.14 15.82 -9.96
C TYR A 173 -4.60 15.90 -8.51
N ARG A 174 -4.86 14.78 -7.89
CA ARG A 174 -5.24 14.70 -6.49
C ARG A 174 -4.33 13.71 -5.77
N LEU A 175 -3.70 14.16 -4.71
CA LEU A 175 -3.06 13.28 -3.75
C LEU A 175 -4.13 12.82 -2.76
N ASN A 176 -4.42 11.54 -2.78
CA ASN A 176 -5.47 10.93 -1.97
C ASN A 176 -4.87 9.99 -0.94
N VAL A 177 -5.63 9.80 0.14
CA VAL A 177 -5.41 8.77 1.16
C VAL A 177 -6.69 7.98 1.29
N ALA A 178 -6.59 6.67 1.31
CA ALA A 178 -7.71 5.74 1.50
C ALA A 178 -7.38 4.70 2.57
N ASP A 179 -8.39 4.00 3.07
CA ASP A 179 -8.19 2.78 3.81
C ASP A 179 -7.50 1.73 2.92
N TRP A 180 -6.91 0.70 3.50
CA TRP A 180 -6.18 -0.33 2.76
C TRP A 180 -7.02 -1.02 1.69
N ASP A 181 -8.36 -1.06 1.88
CA ASP A 181 -9.33 -1.67 0.97
C ASP A 181 -9.82 -0.74 -0.15
N GLY A 182 -9.23 0.46 -0.24
CA GLY A 182 -9.56 1.50 -1.23
C GLY A 182 -10.81 2.31 -0.91
N GLN A 183 -11.43 2.08 0.23
CA GLN A 183 -12.60 2.86 0.67
C GLN A 183 -12.17 4.12 1.46
N ASN A 184 -13.13 4.95 1.86
CA ASN A 184 -12.90 6.16 2.66
C ASN A 184 -11.84 7.09 2.07
N VAL A 185 -11.93 7.33 0.76
CA VAL A 185 -10.96 8.17 0.04
C VAL A 185 -11.06 9.62 0.48
N GLN A 186 -9.97 10.16 0.98
CA GLN A 186 -9.83 11.55 1.38
C GLN A 186 -8.77 12.23 0.51
N THR A 187 -9.08 13.42 -0.03
CA THR A 187 -8.13 14.19 -0.82
C THR A 187 -7.29 15.06 0.09
N ALA A 188 -5.99 14.76 0.19
CA ALA A 188 -5.02 15.55 0.95
C ALA A 188 -4.57 16.79 0.18
N LEU A 189 -4.48 16.73 -1.16
CA LEU A 189 -4.06 17.86 -1.99
C LEU A 189 -4.72 17.81 -3.37
N ASN A 190 -5.21 18.95 -3.83
CA ASN A 190 -5.61 19.19 -5.23
C ASN A 190 -4.55 20.05 -5.92
N ALA A 191 -4.16 19.68 -7.14
CA ALA A 191 -3.18 20.40 -7.95
C ALA A 191 -3.58 20.41 -9.42
N THR A 192 -3.12 21.44 -10.16
CA THR A 192 -3.22 21.52 -11.61
C THR A 192 -2.01 20.91 -12.31
N GLU A 193 -0.89 20.81 -11.56
CA GLU A 193 0.35 20.24 -12.05
C GLU A 193 0.57 18.83 -11.50
N PRO A 194 1.37 18.00 -12.16
CA PRO A 194 1.62 16.63 -11.73
C PRO A 194 2.12 16.51 -10.28
N ILE A 195 1.61 15.49 -9.60
CA ILE A 195 2.11 14.99 -8.33
C ILE A 195 2.55 13.54 -8.57
N ILE A 196 3.74 13.16 -8.11
CA ILE A 196 4.26 11.80 -8.29
C ILE A 196 4.99 11.31 -7.03
N SER A 197 5.21 10.00 -6.94
CA SER A 197 6.04 9.33 -5.92
C SER A 197 5.64 9.65 -4.47
N PRO A 198 4.35 9.54 -4.09
CA PRO A 198 3.97 9.70 -2.69
C PRO A 198 4.57 8.58 -1.83
N THR A 199 5.05 8.93 -0.64
CA THR A 199 5.59 7.98 0.33
C THR A 199 5.26 8.40 1.76
N TRP A 200 4.91 7.42 2.60
CA TRP A 200 4.54 7.62 3.99
C TRP A 200 5.75 7.82 4.89
N SER A 201 5.64 8.74 5.84
CA SER A 201 6.55 8.77 6.99
C SER A 201 6.36 7.51 7.86
N PRO A 202 7.39 7.06 8.59
CA PRO A 202 7.30 5.85 9.42
C PRO A 202 6.20 5.89 10.49
N ASP A 203 5.85 7.08 10.96
CA ASP A 203 4.76 7.30 11.93
C ASP A 203 3.35 7.40 11.30
N GLY A 204 3.27 7.34 9.94
CA GLY A 204 2.02 7.43 9.21
C GLY A 204 1.30 8.79 9.30
N LYS A 205 1.96 9.85 9.76
CA LYS A 205 1.35 11.18 9.92
C LYS A 205 1.62 12.12 8.77
N ARG A 206 2.71 11.91 8.02
CA ARG A 206 3.16 12.77 6.95
C ARG A 206 3.32 12.00 5.64
N LEU A 207 3.15 12.71 4.53
CA LEU A 207 3.50 12.24 3.19
C LEU A 207 4.64 13.07 2.63
N ALA A 208 5.62 12.43 2.00
CA ALA A 208 6.53 13.11 1.08
C ALA A 208 6.13 12.76 -0.35
N TYR A 209 6.24 13.71 -1.27
CA TYR A 209 5.92 13.53 -2.68
C TYR A 209 6.64 14.57 -3.52
N VAL A 210 6.67 14.37 -4.83
CA VAL A 210 7.16 15.33 -5.80
C VAL A 210 5.99 16.11 -6.38
N SER A 211 6.08 17.44 -6.41
CA SER A 211 5.12 18.33 -7.07
C SER A 211 5.79 19.15 -8.14
N PHE A 212 5.09 19.38 -9.26
CA PHE A 212 5.53 20.24 -10.36
C PHE A 212 4.86 21.61 -10.35
N GLU A 213 4.23 22.03 -9.25
CA GLU A 213 3.52 23.30 -9.13
C GLU A 213 4.37 24.55 -9.41
N THR A 214 5.68 24.45 -9.27
CA THR A 214 6.66 25.51 -9.60
C THR A 214 7.27 25.34 -10.99
N GLN A 215 6.67 24.55 -11.88
CA GLN A 215 7.18 24.17 -13.21
C GLN A 215 8.51 23.39 -13.14
N LYS A 216 8.92 22.98 -11.96
CA LYS A 216 10.09 22.14 -11.66
C LYS A 216 9.72 21.12 -10.61
N PRO A 217 10.32 19.91 -10.65
CA PRO A 217 10.08 18.92 -9.61
C PRO A 217 10.69 19.39 -8.28
N VAL A 218 9.87 19.49 -7.27
CA VAL A 218 10.21 19.83 -5.89
C VAL A 218 9.66 18.74 -4.96
N VAL A 219 10.48 18.32 -3.99
CA VAL A 219 10.00 17.38 -2.96
C VAL A 219 9.38 18.15 -1.81
N TYR A 220 8.15 17.81 -1.50
CA TYR A 220 7.40 18.35 -0.36
C TYR A 220 7.21 17.30 0.72
N VAL A 221 7.18 17.76 1.97
CA VAL A 221 6.63 17.03 3.11
C VAL A 221 5.31 17.70 3.50
N HIS A 222 4.27 16.91 3.67
CA HIS A 222 2.91 17.32 3.96
C HIS A 222 2.43 16.65 5.25
N ASP A 223 2.10 17.43 6.27
CA ASP A 223 1.47 16.98 7.49
C ASP A 223 -0.03 16.82 7.26
N LEU A 224 -0.55 15.60 7.44
CA LEU A 224 -1.94 15.29 7.11
C LEU A 224 -2.95 15.80 8.15
N ALA A 225 -2.51 16.03 9.39
CA ALA A 225 -3.39 16.53 10.43
C ALA A 225 -3.61 18.05 10.33
N THR A 226 -2.55 18.78 9.98
CA THR A 226 -2.58 20.25 9.89
C THR A 226 -2.79 20.77 8.47
N GLY A 227 -2.58 19.93 7.44
CA GLY A 227 -2.55 20.34 6.04
C GLY A 227 -1.33 21.16 5.64
N GLN A 228 -0.37 21.38 6.56
CA GLN A 228 0.84 22.17 6.28
C GLN A 228 1.77 21.42 5.33
N ARG A 229 2.31 22.17 4.36
CA ARG A 229 3.26 21.68 3.36
C ARG A 229 4.56 22.44 3.42
N ARG A 230 5.66 21.72 3.22
CA ARG A 230 7.01 22.28 3.27
C ARG A 230 7.85 21.72 2.15
N ALA A 231 8.50 22.58 1.35
CA ALA A 231 9.50 22.14 0.38
C ALA A 231 10.78 21.72 1.13
N VAL A 232 11.20 20.46 0.92
CA VAL A 232 12.39 19.88 1.58
C VAL A 232 13.54 19.62 0.62
N ALA A 233 13.27 19.50 -0.69
CA ALA A 233 14.29 19.50 -1.73
C ALA A 233 13.82 20.35 -2.92
N GLN A 234 14.48 21.50 -3.09
CA GLN A 234 14.23 22.47 -4.16
C GLN A 234 15.57 22.95 -4.74
N PHE A 235 16.45 21.99 -5.05
CA PHE A 235 17.76 22.29 -5.58
C PHE A 235 17.71 22.50 -7.09
N LYS A 236 18.82 22.97 -7.66
CA LYS A 236 19.02 23.09 -9.12
C LYS A 236 18.83 21.71 -9.76
N GLY A 237 18.16 21.68 -10.91
CA GLY A 237 17.86 20.44 -11.65
C GLY A 237 16.64 19.69 -11.10
N SER A 238 16.65 18.38 -11.24
CA SER A 238 15.55 17.51 -10.78
C SER A 238 15.70 17.17 -9.30
N ASN A 239 14.56 17.11 -8.60
CA ASN A 239 14.42 16.69 -7.20
C ASN A 239 13.31 15.65 -7.17
N SER A 240 13.64 14.39 -6.93
CA SER A 240 12.69 13.28 -7.12
C SER A 240 12.89 12.13 -6.15
N ALA A 241 11.99 11.12 -6.24
CA ALA A 241 12.05 9.83 -5.57
C ALA A 241 12.35 9.92 -4.06
N PRO A 242 11.51 10.61 -3.27
CA PRO A 242 11.72 10.70 -1.83
C PRO A 242 11.51 9.35 -1.15
N ALA A 243 12.36 9.03 -0.18
CA ALA A 243 12.24 7.89 0.71
C ALA A 243 12.58 8.30 2.15
N TRP A 244 11.70 8.01 3.09
CA TRP A 244 11.90 8.35 4.50
C TRP A 244 12.95 7.48 5.16
N SER A 245 13.81 8.10 5.97
CA SER A 245 14.64 7.37 6.92
C SER A 245 13.76 6.71 8.01
N HIS A 246 14.25 5.63 8.60
CA HIS A 246 13.53 4.86 9.61
C HIS A 246 13.06 5.71 10.80
N ASP A 247 13.84 6.70 11.20
CA ASP A 247 13.53 7.61 12.31
C ASP A 247 12.60 8.78 11.93
N GLY A 248 12.23 8.91 10.65
CA GLY A 248 11.37 9.98 10.14
C GLY A 248 11.99 11.38 10.15
N ARG A 249 13.30 11.52 10.42
CA ARG A 249 13.97 12.82 10.50
C ARG A 249 14.53 13.28 9.16
N ASN A 250 14.86 12.36 8.27
CA ASN A 250 15.48 12.64 6.99
C ASN A 250 14.75 11.94 5.85
N LEU A 251 15.04 12.42 4.64
CA LEU A 251 14.66 11.73 3.40
C LEU A 251 15.93 11.48 2.57
N ALA A 252 15.99 10.29 1.94
CA ALA A 252 16.82 10.10 0.77
C ALA A 252 16.04 10.61 -0.44
N VAL A 253 16.69 11.38 -1.29
CA VAL A 253 16.09 11.96 -2.51
C VAL A 253 17.09 11.82 -3.67
N THR A 254 16.57 11.73 -4.89
CA THR A 254 17.41 11.78 -6.09
C THR A 254 17.52 13.21 -6.56
N LEU A 255 18.74 13.73 -6.69
CA LEU A 255 19.04 15.06 -7.19
C LEU A 255 19.97 15.02 -8.40
N THR A 256 19.76 15.96 -9.35
CA THR A 256 20.68 16.17 -10.49
C THR A 256 21.49 17.46 -10.37
N ARG A 257 21.57 18.04 -9.18
CA ARG A 257 22.18 19.36 -8.93
C ARG A 257 23.65 19.46 -9.33
N ASP A 258 24.38 18.37 -9.24
CA ASP A 258 25.83 18.30 -9.47
C ASP A 258 26.17 17.50 -10.76
N GLY A 259 25.21 17.44 -11.72
CA GLY A 259 25.37 16.73 -13.00
C GLY A 259 24.43 15.54 -13.10
N GLY A 260 24.91 14.30 -12.98
CA GLY A 260 24.11 13.08 -13.07
C GLY A 260 23.19 12.87 -11.86
N SER A 261 22.22 11.96 -12.00
CA SER A 261 21.30 11.58 -10.93
C SER A 261 22.03 10.85 -9.82
N GLN A 262 22.02 11.40 -8.62
CA GLN A 262 22.66 10.83 -7.44
C GLN A 262 21.71 10.92 -6.23
N ILE A 263 21.94 10.07 -5.24
CA ILE A 263 21.13 10.03 -4.02
C ILE A 263 21.76 10.94 -2.96
N TYR A 264 20.91 11.76 -2.37
CA TYR A 264 21.27 12.70 -1.29
C TYR A 264 20.35 12.50 -0.09
N GLN A 265 20.85 12.81 1.09
CA GLN A 265 20.05 12.92 2.31
C GLN A 265 19.73 14.41 2.56
N VAL A 266 18.45 14.68 2.82
CA VAL A 266 17.92 15.99 3.22
C VAL A 266 17.12 15.88 4.51
N SER A 267 17.03 16.96 5.27
CA SER A 267 16.17 17.00 6.46
C SER A 267 14.69 16.99 6.08
N ALA A 268 13.88 16.23 6.79
CA ALA A 268 12.42 16.25 6.66
C ALA A 268 11.80 17.60 7.11
N GLU A 269 12.55 18.39 7.87
CA GLU A 269 12.16 19.75 8.29
C GLU A 269 12.57 20.81 7.26
N GLY A 270 13.17 20.41 6.15
CA GLY A 270 13.64 21.33 5.12
C GLY A 270 15.01 21.91 5.41
N GLY A 271 15.37 22.96 4.65
CA GLY A 271 16.69 23.59 4.69
C GLY A 271 17.40 23.45 3.36
N GLN A 272 18.56 24.11 3.23
CA GLN A 272 19.35 24.13 1.98
C GLN A 272 20.51 23.13 1.98
N SER A 273 20.60 22.28 3.01
CA SER A 273 21.66 21.28 3.14
C SER A 273 21.24 19.95 2.55
N ALA A 274 22.07 19.38 1.67
CA ALA A 274 21.92 18.06 1.13
C ALA A 274 23.24 17.31 1.18
N ARG A 275 23.31 16.20 1.90
CA ARG A 275 24.48 15.35 2.00
C ARG A 275 24.44 14.27 0.93
N ARG A 276 25.39 14.26 0.02
CA ARG A 276 25.48 13.24 -1.03
C ARG A 276 25.81 11.88 -0.43
N LEU A 277 25.04 10.84 -0.82
CA LEU A 277 25.20 9.46 -0.37
C LEU A 277 25.89 8.58 -1.42
N THR A 278 25.56 8.77 -2.71
CA THR A 278 26.19 8.04 -3.82
C THR A 278 27.19 8.92 -4.56
N GLN A 279 28.29 8.30 -5.00
CA GLN A 279 29.36 8.96 -5.78
C GLN A 279 29.72 8.06 -6.95
N SER A 280 28.97 8.17 -8.03
CA SER A 280 29.20 7.41 -9.25
C SER A 280 29.02 8.31 -10.48
N SER A 281 29.49 7.85 -11.63
CA SER A 281 29.19 8.46 -12.94
C SER A 281 27.87 7.96 -13.51
N SER A 282 27.24 7.01 -12.85
CA SER A 282 26.00 6.34 -13.24
C SER A 282 24.76 7.05 -12.72
N ILE A 283 23.61 6.66 -13.20
CA ILE A 283 22.31 7.10 -12.69
C ILE A 283 21.99 6.28 -11.42
N ASP A 284 21.97 6.95 -10.27
CA ASP A 284 21.53 6.38 -9.00
C ASP A 284 20.20 7.04 -8.60
N THR A 285 19.13 6.26 -8.50
CA THR A 285 17.76 6.78 -8.31
C THR A 285 16.88 5.81 -7.49
N GLU A 286 15.66 6.25 -7.16
CA GLU A 286 14.63 5.46 -6.47
C GLU A 286 15.13 4.80 -5.17
N PRO A 287 15.69 5.59 -4.25
CA PRO A 287 16.16 5.05 -2.99
C PRO A 287 15.01 4.51 -2.13
N VAL A 288 15.28 3.48 -1.34
CA VAL A 288 14.42 3.02 -0.25
C VAL A 288 15.28 2.52 0.91
N TYR A 289 14.95 2.93 2.12
CA TYR A 289 15.63 2.42 3.31
C TYR A 289 15.16 1.00 3.66
N SER A 290 16.06 0.17 4.19
CA SER A 290 15.64 -1.03 4.89
C SER A 290 14.84 -0.67 6.15
N PRO A 291 13.88 -1.52 6.60
CA PRO A 291 13.06 -1.21 7.78
C PRO A 291 13.86 -1.01 9.06
N ASP A 292 15.03 -1.63 9.19
CA ASP A 292 15.97 -1.45 10.31
C ASP A 292 16.84 -0.18 10.19
N GLY A 293 16.72 0.56 9.09
CA GLY A 293 17.46 1.79 8.82
C GLY A 293 18.94 1.62 8.50
N LYS A 294 19.46 0.38 8.41
CA LYS A 294 20.91 0.15 8.22
C LYS A 294 21.36 0.28 6.79
N PHE A 295 20.48 -0.01 5.83
CA PHE A 295 20.81 -0.05 4.41
C PHE A 295 19.90 0.86 3.60
N LEU A 296 20.44 1.29 2.46
CA LEU A 296 19.71 1.97 1.39
C LEU A 296 19.76 1.08 0.14
N TYR A 297 18.60 0.72 -0.40
CA TYR A 297 18.44 0.05 -1.68
C TYR A 297 18.10 1.08 -2.73
N PHE A 298 18.57 0.94 -3.95
CA PHE A 298 18.33 1.90 -5.01
C PHE A 298 18.54 1.30 -6.39
N THR A 299 17.97 1.92 -7.40
CA THR A 299 18.21 1.60 -8.81
C THR A 299 19.48 2.27 -9.29
N SER A 300 20.34 1.50 -10.00
CA SER A 300 21.55 2.03 -10.62
C SER A 300 21.90 1.30 -11.92
N ASP A 301 22.39 2.04 -12.92
CA ASP A 301 22.89 1.50 -14.19
C ASP A 301 24.41 1.31 -14.22
N ARG A 302 25.08 1.36 -13.06
CA ARG A 302 26.56 1.22 -12.93
C ARG A 302 27.14 -0.08 -13.49
N GLY A 303 26.31 -1.10 -13.68
CA GLY A 303 26.65 -2.38 -14.32
C GLY A 303 26.28 -2.44 -15.80
N GLY A 304 25.96 -1.32 -16.44
CA GLY A 304 25.57 -1.22 -17.85
C GLY A 304 24.07 -1.21 -18.08
N ALA A 305 23.28 -1.81 -17.19
CA ALA A 305 21.81 -1.83 -17.25
C ALA A 305 21.22 -1.58 -15.88
N PRO A 306 19.97 -1.04 -15.77
CA PRO A 306 19.34 -0.74 -14.50
C PRO A 306 19.15 -1.98 -13.63
N GLN A 307 19.72 -1.95 -12.44
CA GLN A 307 19.65 -3.01 -11.43
C GLN A 307 19.48 -2.41 -10.04
N ILE A 308 19.04 -3.24 -9.09
CA ILE A 308 18.95 -2.82 -7.70
C ILE A 308 20.27 -3.10 -7.00
N TYR A 309 20.76 -2.08 -6.33
CA TYR A 309 21.97 -2.10 -5.51
C TYR A 309 21.63 -1.79 -4.05
N ARG A 310 22.48 -2.21 -3.14
CA ARG A 310 22.39 -1.93 -1.70
C ARG A 310 23.72 -1.33 -1.22
N MET A 311 23.62 -0.34 -0.34
CA MET A 311 24.76 0.25 0.37
C MET A 311 24.39 0.54 1.83
N PRO A 312 25.36 0.80 2.74
CA PRO A 312 25.04 1.36 4.06
C PRO A 312 24.21 2.64 3.94
N ALA A 313 23.24 2.84 4.85
CA ALA A 313 22.38 4.05 4.85
C ALA A 313 23.16 5.35 5.02
N THR A 314 24.37 5.27 5.57
CA THR A 314 25.31 6.42 5.72
C THR A 314 26.09 6.73 4.46
N GLY A 315 25.93 5.98 3.38
CA GLY A 315 26.76 6.02 2.17
C GLY A 315 27.90 5.01 2.21
N GLY A 316 28.58 4.84 1.09
CA GLY A 316 29.73 3.93 0.96
C GLY A 316 29.61 3.01 -0.25
N ALA A 317 30.33 1.86 -0.21
CA ALA A 317 30.33 0.91 -1.31
C ALA A 317 28.98 0.26 -1.54
N ALA A 318 28.57 0.18 -2.81
CA ALA A 318 27.32 -0.43 -3.22
C ALA A 318 27.55 -1.82 -3.81
N THR A 319 26.70 -2.78 -3.42
CA THR A 319 26.68 -4.14 -3.94
C THR A 319 25.40 -4.41 -4.70
N ARG A 320 25.47 -5.11 -5.83
CA ARG A 320 24.32 -5.49 -6.66
C ARG A 320 23.48 -6.55 -5.94
N VAL A 321 22.16 -6.40 -6.00
CA VAL A 321 21.17 -7.28 -5.34
C VAL A 321 20.37 -8.11 -6.34
N THR A 322 20.11 -7.57 -7.53
CA THR A 322 19.29 -8.24 -8.57
C THR A 322 20.15 -8.73 -9.73
N PHE A 323 19.76 -9.89 -10.28
CA PHE A 323 20.43 -10.59 -11.37
C PHE A 323 19.36 -11.22 -12.30
N GLY A 324 19.77 -11.84 -13.37
CA GLY A 324 18.88 -12.67 -14.21
C GLY A 324 17.96 -11.93 -15.20
N SER A 325 17.80 -10.61 -15.08
CA SER A 325 17.11 -9.75 -16.05
C SER A 325 17.99 -8.54 -16.38
N SER A 326 17.82 -7.98 -17.58
CA SER A 326 18.51 -6.74 -17.98
C SER A 326 17.92 -5.47 -17.35
N TYR A 327 16.76 -5.57 -16.70
CA TYR A 327 16.07 -4.40 -16.15
C TYR A 327 15.36 -4.75 -14.84
N ASN A 328 15.86 -4.18 -13.73
CA ASN A 328 15.26 -4.33 -12.41
C ASN A 328 15.34 -2.98 -11.68
N VAL A 329 14.16 -2.41 -11.32
CA VAL A 329 14.05 -1.04 -10.80
C VAL A 329 12.98 -0.94 -9.71
N SER A 330 12.90 0.23 -9.07
CA SER A 330 11.83 0.62 -8.12
C SER A 330 11.68 -0.35 -6.93
N PRO A 331 12.74 -0.57 -6.15
CA PRO A 331 12.68 -1.48 -5.00
C PRO A 331 11.68 -1.01 -3.95
N ARG A 332 10.98 -1.97 -3.32
CA ARG A 332 10.10 -1.76 -2.16
C ARG A 332 10.33 -2.86 -1.14
N MET A 333 10.61 -2.48 0.10
CA MET A 333 10.90 -3.44 1.17
C MET A 333 9.63 -3.89 1.87
N SER A 334 9.54 -5.19 2.21
CA SER A 334 8.53 -5.65 3.16
C SER A 334 8.79 -5.08 4.56
N PRO A 335 7.75 -4.90 5.41
CA PRO A 335 7.92 -4.32 6.74
C PRO A 335 8.88 -5.10 7.65
N ASP A 336 9.00 -6.43 7.45
CA ASP A 336 9.92 -7.30 8.17
C ASP A 336 11.35 -7.29 7.60
N GLY A 337 11.57 -6.62 6.47
CA GLY A 337 12.86 -6.52 5.79
C GLY A 337 13.34 -7.81 5.08
N ARG A 338 12.53 -8.88 5.09
CA ARG A 338 12.92 -10.17 4.50
C ARG A 338 12.73 -10.22 3.00
N ASN A 339 11.76 -9.47 2.48
CA ASN A 339 11.41 -9.48 1.07
C ASN A 339 11.54 -8.11 0.44
N MET A 340 11.81 -8.10 -0.85
CA MET A 340 11.85 -6.91 -1.69
C MET A 340 10.99 -7.14 -2.93
N ALA A 341 9.97 -6.31 -3.11
CA ALA A 341 9.24 -6.22 -4.37
C ALA A 341 9.92 -5.21 -5.29
N TYR A 342 9.90 -5.46 -6.60
CA TYR A 342 10.49 -4.56 -7.59
C TYR A 342 9.93 -4.81 -8.99
N VAL A 343 10.11 -3.85 -9.87
CA VAL A 343 9.76 -3.99 -11.29
C VAL A 343 10.90 -4.69 -12.01
N THR A 344 10.57 -5.75 -12.73
CA THR A 344 11.50 -6.48 -13.61
C THR A 344 10.97 -6.53 -15.04
N GLN A 345 11.85 -6.71 -16.02
CA GLN A 345 11.43 -6.95 -17.42
C GLN A 345 11.72 -8.39 -17.80
N ARG A 346 10.70 -9.08 -18.32
CA ARG A 346 10.79 -10.45 -18.88
C ARG A 346 10.07 -10.46 -20.22
N ASP A 347 10.71 -10.96 -21.25
CA ASP A 347 10.15 -11.09 -22.60
C ASP A 347 9.49 -9.79 -23.11
N GLY A 348 10.13 -8.65 -22.87
CA GLY A 348 9.65 -7.32 -23.24
C GLY A 348 8.55 -6.75 -22.35
N ARG A 349 8.05 -7.48 -21.33
CA ARG A 349 6.99 -7.05 -20.43
C ARG A 349 7.55 -6.61 -19.09
N PHE A 350 6.94 -5.59 -18.48
CA PHE A 350 7.24 -5.17 -17.11
C PHE A 350 6.35 -5.94 -16.14
N LEU A 351 6.95 -6.58 -15.17
CA LEU A 351 6.28 -7.42 -14.18
C LEU A 351 6.73 -7.02 -12.78
N ILE A 352 5.94 -7.38 -11.78
CA ILE A 352 6.33 -7.25 -10.38
C ILE A 352 6.96 -8.57 -9.92
N ALA A 353 8.20 -8.50 -9.48
CA ALA A 353 8.90 -9.61 -8.84
C ALA A 353 8.97 -9.41 -7.32
N LEU A 354 8.96 -10.51 -6.60
CA LEU A 354 9.24 -10.57 -5.16
C LEU A 354 10.48 -11.41 -4.95
N LYS A 355 11.49 -10.84 -4.27
CA LYS A 355 12.73 -11.52 -3.92
C LYS A 355 12.84 -11.66 -2.40
N ASN A 356 13.07 -12.89 -1.94
CA ASN A 356 13.50 -13.10 -0.57
C ASN A 356 15.00 -12.76 -0.46
N LEU A 357 15.35 -11.86 0.46
CA LEU A 357 16.70 -11.30 0.55
C LEU A 357 17.66 -12.25 1.30
N GLU A 358 17.15 -13.21 2.05
CA GLU A 358 17.93 -14.21 2.77
C GLU A 358 18.22 -15.42 1.89
N SER A 359 17.19 -16.06 1.32
CA SER A 359 17.34 -17.23 0.48
C SER A 359 17.75 -16.90 -0.97
N GLY A 360 17.53 -15.67 -1.42
CA GLY A 360 17.71 -15.27 -2.81
C GLY A 360 16.59 -15.73 -3.75
N GLU A 361 15.60 -16.46 -3.27
CA GLU A 361 14.45 -16.95 -4.05
C GLU A 361 13.67 -15.77 -4.65
N GLU A 362 13.27 -15.92 -5.90
CA GLU A 362 12.54 -14.90 -6.66
C GLU A 362 11.29 -15.51 -7.29
N LYS A 363 10.15 -14.82 -7.14
CA LYS A 363 8.91 -15.18 -7.83
C LYS A 363 8.27 -13.97 -8.47
N LEU A 364 7.58 -14.17 -9.59
CA LEU A 364 6.74 -13.15 -10.21
C LEU A 364 5.40 -13.08 -9.48
N LEU A 365 4.94 -11.86 -9.19
CA LEU A 365 3.64 -11.60 -8.58
C LEU A 365 2.58 -11.27 -9.63
N THR A 366 2.99 -10.84 -10.82
CA THR A 366 2.12 -10.53 -11.95
C THR A 366 2.56 -11.36 -13.15
N ASP A 367 1.61 -11.81 -13.96
CA ASP A 367 1.83 -12.56 -15.20
C ASP A 367 1.49 -11.74 -16.45
N THR A 368 0.71 -10.67 -16.28
CA THR A 368 0.36 -9.69 -17.30
C THR A 368 0.75 -8.31 -16.84
N ALA A 369 1.45 -7.57 -17.70
CA ALA A 369 1.62 -6.13 -17.58
C ALA A 369 0.91 -5.47 -18.74
N GLU A 370 0.00 -4.58 -18.46
CA GLU A 370 -0.50 -3.60 -19.42
C GLU A 370 0.27 -2.29 -19.26
#